data_f0b1bd06229acd5cf5751e524ae5fc53
#
_entry.id   f0b1bd06229acd5cf5751e524ae5fc53
#
_cell.length_a   1.000
_cell.length_b   1.000
_cell.length_c   1.000
_cell.angle_alpha   90.00
_cell.angle_beta   90.00
_cell.angle_gamma   90.00
#
_symmetry.space_group_name_H-M   'P 1'
#
loop_
_entity.id
_entity.type
_entity.pdbx_description
1 polymer ?
#
loop_
_entity_poly.entity_id
_entity_poly.type
_entity_poly.pdbx_seq_one_letter_code
_entity_poly.pdbx_strand_id
1 'polypeptide(L)'
;MNDVVPPAAAESAAAGVSRIALGIEYKGSRYRGWQRQEAGVPSVQEALERALSKVAAEPVGVICAGRTDAAVHASGQVVHFDTAVERPLKAWVMGTNANLPADISVTWARVMPAHFHARFSALARRYRYAIYNDPIRPAHLAEEVTWNHRPLDIGRMREAAQVLVGTHDFTSFRAVQCQAKSPVKTMHHVRLLEHGRLIVLDIRGNAFLHHMVRNIAGVLMTIGAGERPIEWAKEVLEARDRRAGGVTAHPYGLYLVRVEYPGEFELPERYLGPHFLSGLPDIVG
;
A
#
# COMPACT_ATOMS: atom_id res chain seq x y z
N MET A 1 -31.64 13.45 -7.28
CA MET A 1 -30.86 13.92 -8.44
C MET A 1 -29.48 13.31 -8.34
N ASN A 2 -29.19 12.32 -9.16
CA ASN A 2 -27.93 11.59 -9.19
C ASN A 2 -26.96 12.36 -10.09
N ASP A 3 -26.04 13.10 -9.49
CA ASP A 3 -24.91 13.64 -10.23
C ASP A 3 -23.90 12.53 -10.48
N VAL A 4 -24.10 11.82 -11.59
CA VAL A 4 -23.08 10.97 -12.22
C VAL A 4 -22.05 11.93 -12.82
N VAL A 5 -20.91 12.07 -12.16
CA VAL A 5 -19.75 12.73 -12.76
C VAL A 5 -19.32 11.87 -13.95
N PRO A 6 -19.33 12.41 -15.18
CA PRO A 6 -18.91 11.64 -16.35
C PRO A 6 -17.44 11.23 -16.18
N PRO A 7 -17.04 10.04 -16.68
CA PRO A 7 -15.63 9.65 -16.69
C PRO A 7 -14.87 10.68 -17.51
N ALA A 8 -13.78 11.20 -16.93
CA ALA A 8 -12.86 12.08 -17.64
C ALA A 8 -12.48 11.42 -18.96
N ALA A 9 -12.68 12.15 -20.05
CA ALA A 9 -12.42 11.72 -21.41
C ALA A 9 -11.06 11.02 -21.47
N ALA A 10 -11.04 9.81 -22.04
CA ALA A 10 -9.82 9.11 -22.38
C ALA A 10 -9.04 10.02 -23.34
N GLU A 11 -7.97 10.65 -22.86
CA GLU A 11 -7.00 11.30 -23.74
C GLU A 11 -6.48 10.21 -24.67
N SER A 12 -6.85 10.31 -25.93
CA SER A 12 -6.30 9.49 -27.03
C SER A 12 -4.78 9.64 -26.97
N ALA A 13 -4.05 8.53 -26.78
CA ALA A 13 -2.60 8.57 -26.87
C ALA A 13 -2.21 9.20 -28.21
N ALA A 14 -1.39 10.23 -28.19
CA ALA A 14 -0.86 10.85 -29.38
C ALA A 14 -0.16 9.76 -30.21
N ALA A 15 -0.30 9.80 -31.54
CA ALA A 15 0.32 8.80 -32.43
C ALA A 15 1.83 8.71 -32.11
N GLY A 16 2.30 7.48 -31.78
CA GLY A 16 3.71 7.23 -31.41
C GLY A 16 4.03 7.24 -29.89
N VAL A 17 3.05 7.44 -29.01
CA VAL A 17 3.26 7.38 -27.54
C VAL A 17 2.75 6.05 -26.99
N SER A 18 3.61 5.34 -26.26
CA SER A 18 3.28 4.09 -25.56
C SER A 18 3.08 4.32 -24.08
N ARG A 19 2.03 3.74 -23.49
CA ARG A 19 1.83 3.69 -22.03
C ARG A 19 2.52 2.45 -21.48
N ILE A 20 3.42 2.64 -20.54
CA ILE A 20 4.16 1.56 -19.88
C ILE A 20 3.72 1.48 -18.42
N ALA A 21 3.28 0.30 -17.97
CA ALA A 21 3.09 0.02 -16.55
C ALA A 21 4.28 -0.77 -16.01
N LEU A 22 4.66 -0.45 -14.75
CA LEU A 22 5.72 -1.13 -14.02
C LEU A 22 5.18 -1.62 -12.66
N GLY A 23 5.60 -2.82 -12.26
CA GLY A 23 5.52 -3.27 -10.87
C GLY A 23 6.75 -2.82 -10.11
N ILE A 24 6.54 -2.25 -8.93
CA ILE A 24 7.62 -1.68 -8.11
C ILE A 24 7.58 -2.32 -6.72
N GLU A 25 8.77 -2.72 -6.25
CA GLU A 25 9.02 -3.17 -4.89
C GLU A 25 10.01 -2.23 -4.22
N TYR A 26 9.80 -1.90 -2.95
CA TYR A 26 10.73 -1.06 -2.18
C TYR A 26 10.67 -1.28 -0.68
N LYS A 27 11.85 -1.14 -0.02
CA LYS A 27 12.00 -0.93 1.41
C LYS A 27 11.91 0.57 1.71
N GLY A 28 10.81 0.99 2.33
CA GLY A 28 10.48 2.41 2.51
C GLY A 28 11.24 3.12 3.64
N SER A 29 11.97 2.40 4.51
CA SER A 29 12.53 2.93 5.76
C SER A 29 13.44 4.15 5.60
N ARG A 30 14.11 4.28 4.46
CA ARG A 30 15.01 5.41 4.15
C ARG A 30 14.32 6.58 3.45
N TYR A 31 13.02 6.47 3.14
CA TYR A 31 12.27 7.45 2.36
C TYR A 31 11.21 8.16 3.21
N ARG A 32 10.98 9.42 2.89
CA ARG A 32 9.89 10.23 3.45
C ARG A 32 8.55 9.96 2.77
N GLY A 33 8.38 8.74 2.28
CA GLY A 33 7.20 8.22 1.58
C GLY A 33 7.40 8.13 0.07
N TRP A 34 6.31 7.77 -0.60
CA TRP A 34 6.30 7.65 -2.06
C TRP A 34 6.51 8.98 -2.78
N GLN A 35 5.72 9.99 -2.42
CA GLN A 35 5.57 11.23 -3.18
C GLN A 35 6.85 12.07 -3.15
N ARG A 36 7.29 12.55 -4.33
CA ARG A 36 8.32 13.58 -4.46
C ARG A 36 7.93 14.81 -3.63
N GLN A 37 8.89 15.35 -2.91
CA GLN A 37 8.77 16.53 -2.06
C GLN A 37 9.79 17.58 -2.51
N GLU A 38 10.14 18.52 -1.63
CA GLU A 38 11.16 19.51 -1.87
C GLU A 38 12.54 18.88 -2.11
N ALA A 39 13.40 19.62 -2.79
CA ALA A 39 14.76 19.16 -3.11
C ALA A 39 15.51 18.71 -1.83
N GLY A 40 16.17 17.56 -1.92
CA GLY A 40 16.93 16.98 -0.80
C GLY A 40 16.13 16.08 0.14
N VAL A 41 14.79 15.97 0.00
CA VAL A 41 13.98 15.05 0.75
C VAL A 41 13.85 13.73 -0.02
N PRO A 42 14.45 12.60 0.46
CA PRO A 42 14.43 11.35 -0.29
C PRO A 42 13.01 10.78 -0.41
N SER A 43 12.59 10.48 -1.63
CA SER A 43 11.30 9.83 -1.93
C SER A 43 11.49 8.71 -2.95
N VAL A 44 10.60 7.70 -2.89
CA VAL A 44 10.65 6.57 -3.83
C VAL A 44 10.38 7.03 -5.27
N GLN A 45 9.41 7.94 -5.44
CA GLN A 45 9.05 8.50 -6.74
C GLN A 45 10.24 9.20 -7.42
N GLU A 46 10.96 10.03 -6.69
CA GLU A 46 12.12 10.76 -7.25
C GLU A 46 13.23 9.82 -7.69
N ALA A 47 13.55 8.80 -6.86
CA ALA A 47 14.56 7.81 -7.20
C ALA A 47 14.17 7.01 -8.45
N LEU A 48 12.90 6.61 -8.57
CA LEU A 48 12.39 5.88 -9.72
C LEU A 48 12.39 6.74 -10.99
N GLU A 49 11.87 7.97 -10.93
CA GLU A 49 11.81 8.89 -12.07
C GLU A 49 13.21 9.23 -12.60
N ARG A 50 14.17 9.41 -11.71
CA ARG A 50 15.58 9.65 -12.08
C ARG A 50 16.19 8.43 -12.81
N ALA A 51 15.92 7.22 -12.35
CA ALA A 51 16.41 5.99 -12.97
C ALA A 51 15.75 5.76 -14.34
N LEU A 52 14.43 5.95 -14.44
CA LEU A 52 13.67 5.84 -15.70
C LEU A 52 14.12 6.87 -16.72
N SER A 53 14.35 8.12 -16.30
CA SER A 53 14.80 9.19 -17.19
C SER A 53 16.16 8.90 -17.83
N LYS A 54 17.04 8.17 -17.13
CA LYS A 54 18.31 7.71 -17.73
C LYS A 54 18.09 6.65 -18.82
N VAL A 55 17.13 5.73 -18.60
CA VAL A 55 16.79 4.69 -19.59
C VAL A 55 16.11 5.29 -20.81
N ALA A 56 15.20 6.24 -20.59
CA ALA A 56 14.50 6.95 -21.65
C ALA A 56 15.40 7.94 -22.41
N ALA A 57 16.47 8.45 -21.77
CA ALA A 57 17.26 9.61 -22.23
C ALA A 57 16.42 10.91 -22.32
N GLU A 58 15.30 10.95 -21.60
CA GLU A 58 14.40 12.11 -21.48
C GLU A 58 13.74 12.12 -20.09
N PRO A 59 13.20 13.25 -19.61
CA PRO A 59 12.48 13.31 -18.35
C PRO A 59 11.23 12.39 -18.34
N VAL A 60 11.13 11.51 -17.34
CA VAL A 60 9.98 10.62 -17.14
C VAL A 60 9.34 10.94 -15.80
N GLY A 61 8.05 11.23 -15.81
CA GLY A 61 7.21 11.33 -14.61
C GLY A 61 6.30 10.11 -14.47
N VAL A 62 6.11 9.61 -13.24
CA VAL A 62 5.27 8.42 -13.01
C VAL A 62 4.02 8.73 -12.20
N ILE A 63 2.94 8.01 -12.48
CA ILE A 63 1.70 8.02 -11.71
C ILE A 63 1.57 6.68 -10.99
N CYS A 64 1.47 6.69 -9.65
CA CYS A 64 1.34 5.48 -8.84
C CYS A 64 -0.12 5.12 -8.53
N ALA A 65 -0.35 3.83 -8.25
CA ALA A 65 -1.64 3.29 -7.83
C ALA A 65 -2.08 3.79 -6.44
N GLY A 66 -1.12 3.98 -5.54
CA GLY A 66 -1.37 4.47 -4.19
C GLY A 66 -0.11 5.05 -3.57
N ARG A 67 -0.22 6.21 -2.93
CA ARG A 67 0.89 6.78 -2.16
C ARG A 67 1.05 5.99 -0.87
N THR A 68 2.29 5.79 -0.46
CA THR A 68 2.65 5.24 0.86
C THR A 68 3.28 6.33 1.71
N ASP A 69 3.07 6.24 3.03
CA ASP A 69 3.60 7.18 4.00
C ASP A 69 5.12 6.99 4.18
N ALA A 70 5.75 7.90 4.94
CA ALA A 70 7.16 7.77 5.34
C ALA A 70 7.41 6.40 6.00
N ALA A 71 8.49 5.76 5.60
CA ALA A 71 8.95 4.45 6.07
C ALA A 71 8.02 3.26 5.78
N VAL A 72 6.94 3.43 5.01
CA VAL A 72 6.06 2.34 4.57
C VAL A 72 6.64 1.67 3.34
N HIS A 73 6.58 0.34 3.30
CA HIS A 73 7.11 -0.51 2.24
C HIS A 73 6.07 -0.84 1.17
N ALA A 74 6.52 -1.41 0.06
CA ALA A 74 5.65 -2.07 -0.91
C ALA A 74 6.37 -3.25 -1.55
N SER A 75 5.63 -4.31 -1.84
CA SER A 75 6.03 -5.40 -2.73
C SER A 75 5.15 -5.50 -3.98
N GLY A 76 4.06 -4.72 -4.03
CA GLY A 76 3.08 -4.74 -5.11
C GLY A 76 2.59 -3.36 -5.54
N GLN A 77 3.44 -2.32 -5.50
CA GLN A 77 3.13 -1.02 -6.06
C GLN A 77 3.09 -1.11 -7.58
N VAL A 78 2.15 -0.40 -8.21
CA VAL A 78 2.05 -0.28 -9.67
C VAL A 78 2.13 1.19 -10.04
N VAL A 79 2.92 1.48 -11.06
CA VAL A 79 3.00 2.81 -11.67
C VAL A 79 2.77 2.74 -13.17
N HIS A 80 2.45 3.86 -13.81
CA HIS A 80 2.52 3.99 -15.25
C HIS A 80 3.14 5.33 -15.63
N PHE A 81 3.66 5.38 -16.84
CA PHE A 81 4.13 6.58 -17.53
C PHE A 81 3.90 6.45 -19.03
N ASP A 82 3.88 7.57 -19.71
CA ASP A 82 3.78 7.64 -21.16
C ASP A 82 5.14 8.06 -21.74
N THR A 83 5.54 7.45 -22.87
CA THR A 83 6.80 7.77 -23.55
C THR A 83 6.69 7.52 -25.05
N ALA A 84 7.36 8.36 -25.84
CA ALA A 84 7.58 8.12 -27.27
C ALA A 84 8.85 7.29 -27.53
N VAL A 85 9.63 7.00 -26.51
CA VAL A 85 10.91 6.28 -26.64
C VAL A 85 10.65 4.78 -26.74
N GLU A 86 11.02 4.21 -27.85
CA GLU A 86 10.97 2.77 -28.07
C GLU A 86 12.12 2.06 -27.36
N ARG A 87 11.80 1.20 -26.42
CA ARG A 87 12.74 0.31 -25.73
C ARG A 87 12.08 -1.06 -25.53
N PRO A 88 12.85 -2.17 -25.62
CA PRO A 88 12.35 -3.47 -25.19
C PRO A 88 11.92 -3.43 -23.73
N LEU A 89 10.83 -4.15 -23.35
CA LEU A 89 10.35 -4.19 -21.96
C LEU A 89 11.45 -4.59 -20.97
N LYS A 90 12.36 -5.50 -21.39
CA LYS A 90 13.54 -5.86 -20.60
C LYS A 90 14.44 -4.65 -20.25
N ALA A 91 14.56 -3.68 -21.13
CA ALA A 91 15.37 -2.46 -20.87
C ALA A 91 14.72 -1.60 -19.79
N TRP A 92 13.39 -1.48 -19.79
CA TRP A 92 12.66 -0.78 -18.72
C TRP A 92 12.83 -1.45 -17.35
N VAL A 93 12.95 -2.77 -17.28
CA VAL A 93 13.19 -3.50 -16.03
C VAL A 93 14.68 -3.43 -15.65
N MET A 94 15.55 -3.99 -16.48
CA MET A 94 16.97 -4.17 -16.13
C MET A 94 17.74 -2.86 -16.12
N GLY A 95 17.49 -2.00 -17.13
CA GLY A 95 18.14 -0.67 -17.22
C GLY A 95 17.74 0.24 -16.05
N THR A 96 16.47 0.21 -15.65
CA THR A 96 16.02 0.99 -14.48
C THR A 96 16.64 0.44 -13.21
N ASN A 97 16.64 -0.88 -12.99
CA ASN A 97 17.26 -1.50 -11.83
C ASN A 97 18.78 -1.23 -11.71
N ALA A 98 19.49 -1.15 -12.82
CA ALA A 98 20.91 -0.78 -12.82
C ALA A 98 21.17 0.66 -12.34
N ASN A 99 20.16 1.52 -12.36
CA ASN A 99 20.24 2.91 -11.93
C ASN A 99 19.50 3.23 -10.63
N LEU A 100 18.76 2.24 -10.07
CA LEU A 100 18.08 2.37 -8.79
C LEU A 100 19.00 2.05 -7.62
N PRO A 101 18.75 2.64 -6.42
CA PRO A 101 19.36 2.17 -5.19
C PRO A 101 18.85 0.76 -4.85
N ALA A 102 19.64 -0.01 -4.07
CA ALA A 102 19.38 -1.42 -3.78
C ALA A 102 18.06 -1.70 -3.03
N ASP A 103 17.44 -0.68 -2.46
CA ASP A 103 16.19 -0.75 -1.71
C ASP A 103 14.93 -0.43 -2.55
N ILE A 104 15.08 -0.26 -3.88
CA ILE A 104 13.98 -0.12 -4.85
C ILE A 104 14.25 -1.02 -6.05
N SER A 105 13.25 -1.75 -6.51
CA SER A 105 13.33 -2.60 -7.70
C SER A 105 12.10 -2.49 -8.59
N VAL A 106 12.32 -2.45 -9.90
CA VAL A 106 11.30 -2.73 -10.91
C VAL A 106 11.21 -4.25 -11.09
N THR A 107 10.04 -4.81 -10.92
CA THR A 107 9.84 -6.26 -10.92
C THR A 107 9.30 -6.79 -12.23
N TRP A 108 8.56 -5.97 -12.97
CA TRP A 108 8.05 -6.25 -14.31
C TRP A 108 7.73 -4.94 -15.05
N ALA A 109 7.62 -5.03 -16.38
CA ALA A 109 7.14 -3.96 -17.25
C ALA A 109 6.12 -4.52 -18.25
N ARG A 110 5.11 -3.75 -18.61
CA ARG A 110 4.08 -4.12 -19.60
C ARG A 110 3.63 -2.89 -20.38
N VAL A 111 3.42 -3.07 -21.70
CA VAL A 111 2.73 -2.07 -22.53
C VAL A 111 1.25 -2.15 -22.21
N MET A 112 0.63 -1.01 -21.98
CA MET A 112 -0.76 -0.90 -21.57
C MET A 112 -1.59 -0.15 -22.62
N PRO A 113 -2.90 -0.46 -22.72
CA PRO A 113 -3.80 0.37 -23.52
C PRO A 113 -3.87 1.79 -22.95
N ALA A 114 -4.13 2.79 -23.81
CA ALA A 114 -4.13 4.20 -23.45
C ALA A 114 -5.11 4.55 -22.31
N HIS A 115 -6.20 3.79 -22.15
CA HIS A 115 -7.18 4.01 -21.06
C HIS A 115 -6.76 3.42 -19.70
N PHE A 116 -5.65 2.65 -19.63
CA PHE A 116 -5.13 2.19 -18.35
C PHE A 116 -4.62 3.37 -17.52
N HIS A 117 -5.01 3.42 -16.24
CA HIS A 117 -4.49 4.41 -15.31
C HIS A 117 -4.18 3.76 -13.96
N ALA A 118 -2.91 3.74 -13.54
CA ALA A 118 -2.48 3.02 -12.33
C ALA A 118 -3.32 3.34 -11.08
N ARG A 119 -3.77 4.59 -10.93
CA ARG A 119 -4.57 5.01 -9.77
C ARG A 119 -6.07 4.78 -9.95
N PHE A 120 -6.62 5.19 -11.11
CA PHE A 120 -8.07 5.27 -11.31
C PHE A 120 -8.67 3.97 -11.85
N SER A 121 -7.90 3.15 -12.58
CA SER A 121 -8.36 1.82 -13.01
C SER A 121 -8.28 0.77 -11.89
N ALA A 122 -7.66 1.10 -10.74
CA ALA A 122 -7.50 0.16 -9.63
C ALA A 122 -8.81 -0.06 -8.88
N LEU A 123 -9.23 -1.33 -8.78
CA LEU A 123 -10.44 -1.78 -8.08
C LEU A 123 -10.26 -1.89 -6.59
N ALA A 124 -9.11 -2.43 -6.16
CA ALA A 124 -8.79 -2.59 -4.74
C ALA A 124 -7.29 -2.43 -4.48
N ARG A 125 -6.95 -2.22 -3.22
CA ARG A 125 -5.58 -2.28 -2.68
C ARG A 125 -5.59 -3.26 -1.52
N ARG A 126 -4.49 -4.01 -1.38
CA ARG A 126 -4.29 -4.94 -0.27
C ARG A 126 -3.00 -4.58 0.45
N TYR A 127 -3.09 -4.55 1.75
CA TYR A 127 -1.96 -4.29 2.63
C TYR A 127 -1.77 -5.46 3.59
N ARG A 128 -0.52 -5.71 3.95
CA ARG A 128 -0.14 -6.56 5.08
C ARG A 128 0.61 -5.70 6.09
N TYR A 129 0.21 -5.82 7.35
CA TYR A 129 0.89 -5.17 8.45
C TYR A 129 1.47 -6.24 9.37
N ALA A 130 2.81 -6.35 9.38
CA ALA A 130 3.54 -7.37 10.11
C ALA A 130 3.92 -6.87 11.50
N ILE A 131 3.41 -7.54 12.54
CA ILE A 131 3.70 -7.31 13.95
C ILE A 131 4.60 -8.46 14.43
N TYR A 132 5.80 -8.16 14.89
CA TYR A 132 6.66 -9.14 15.56
C TYR A 132 6.32 -9.11 17.05
N ASN A 133 5.63 -10.16 17.54
CA ASN A 133 5.15 -10.25 18.91
C ASN A 133 6.08 -11.12 19.76
N ASP A 134 7.02 -10.49 20.42
CA ASP A 134 8.05 -11.14 21.24
C ASP A 134 8.59 -10.13 22.28
N PRO A 135 8.94 -10.57 23.51
CA PRO A 135 9.60 -9.72 24.48
C PRO A 135 10.89 -9.07 23.98
N ILE A 136 11.60 -9.73 23.06
CA ILE A 136 12.87 -9.28 22.50
C ILE A 136 12.69 -8.84 21.06
N ARG A 137 13.18 -7.64 20.73
CA ARG A 137 13.09 -7.09 19.37
C ARG A 137 13.93 -7.90 18.38
N PRO A 138 13.46 -8.08 17.13
CA PRO A 138 14.20 -8.77 16.09
C PRO A 138 15.22 -7.82 15.44
N ALA A 139 16.52 -7.97 15.74
CA ALA A 139 17.54 -7.07 15.23
C ALA A 139 17.62 -7.08 13.67
N HIS A 140 17.47 -8.25 13.04
CA HIS A 140 17.55 -8.42 11.57
C HIS A 140 16.28 -8.01 10.82
N LEU A 141 15.18 -7.75 11.55
CA LEU A 141 13.91 -7.26 10.98
C LEU A 141 13.51 -5.89 11.56
N ALA A 142 14.46 -5.14 12.11
CA ALA A 142 14.19 -3.94 12.91
C ALA A 142 13.39 -2.85 12.18
N GLU A 143 13.52 -2.77 10.85
CA GLU A 143 12.82 -1.79 10.01
C GLU A 143 11.81 -2.44 9.05
N GLU A 144 11.63 -3.75 9.12
CA GLU A 144 10.74 -4.54 8.28
C GLU A 144 9.44 -4.92 8.98
N VAL A 145 9.42 -4.90 10.32
CA VAL A 145 8.26 -5.25 11.13
C VAL A 145 8.02 -4.23 12.24
N THR A 146 6.80 -4.16 12.72
CA THR A 146 6.50 -3.44 13.96
C THR A 146 6.72 -4.39 15.13
N TRP A 147 7.69 -4.09 15.97
CA TRP A 147 7.91 -4.85 17.20
C TRP A 147 6.90 -4.46 18.27
N ASN A 148 6.31 -5.48 18.92
CA ASN A 148 5.47 -5.34 20.10
C ASN A 148 5.90 -6.35 21.17
N HIS A 149 6.37 -5.84 22.33
CA HIS A 149 6.89 -6.68 23.40
C HIS A 149 5.80 -7.28 24.30
N ARG A 150 4.59 -6.72 24.29
CA ARG A 150 3.46 -7.21 25.08
C ARG A 150 2.82 -8.40 24.39
N PRO A 151 2.45 -9.47 25.10
CA PRO A 151 1.65 -10.54 24.53
C PRO A 151 0.37 -9.99 23.89
N LEU A 152 0.05 -10.45 22.71
CA LEU A 152 -1.19 -10.10 22.00
C LEU A 152 -2.07 -11.34 21.85
N ASP A 153 -3.31 -11.22 22.29
CA ASP A 153 -4.35 -12.22 22.04
C ASP A 153 -4.92 -12.00 20.63
N ILE A 154 -4.51 -12.87 19.70
CA ILE A 154 -4.96 -12.80 18.31
C ILE A 154 -6.44 -13.15 18.16
N GLY A 155 -7.01 -13.96 19.05
CA GLY A 155 -8.45 -14.28 19.06
C GLY A 155 -9.29 -13.03 19.26
N ARG A 156 -8.94 -12.22 20.28
CA ARG A 156 -9.56 -10.91 20.53
C ARG A 156 -9.39 -9.96 19.36
N MET A 157 -8.19 -9.93 18.77
CA MET A 157 -7.92 -9.08 17.59
C MET A 157 -8.76 -9.52 16.37
N ARG A 158 -8.91 -10.83 16.13
CA ARG A 158 -9.72 -11.37 15.03
C ARG A 158 -11.19 -11.00 15.18
N GLU A 159 -11.74 -11.16 16.38
CA GLU A 159 -13.14 -10.81 16.69
C GLU A 159 -13.36 -9.31 16.49
N ALA A 160 -12.52 -8.47 17.09
CA ALA A 160 -12.58 -7.00 16.95
C ALA A 160 -12.47 -6.53 15.49
N ALA A 161 -11.70 -7.23 14.65
CA ALA A 161 -11.49 -6.85 13.26
C ALA A 161 -12.76 -7.00 12.39
N GLN A 162 -13.70 -7.88 12.76
CA GLN A 162 -14.88 -8.19 11.95
C GLN A 162 -15.81 -7.00 11.77
N VAL A 163 -15.91 -6.11 12.74
CA VAL A 163 -16.77 -4.91 12.66
C VAL A 163 -16.29 -3.90 11.60
N LEU A 164 -15.05 -4.04 11.15
CA LEU A 164 -14.44 -3.16 10.14
C LEU A 164 -14.71 -3.63 8.71
N VAL A 165 -15.22 -4.86 8.53
CA VAL A 165 -15.56 -5.41 7.21
C VAL A 165 -16.85 -4.78 6.72
N GLY A 166 -16.92 -4.45 5.42
CA GLY A 166 -18.06 -3.78 4.82
C GLY A 166 -17.80 -2.31 4.51
N THR A 167 -18.88 -1.58 4.25
CA THR A 167 -18.82 -0.15 3.89
C THR A 167 -19.14 0.71 5.11
N HIS A 168 -18.14 1.47 5.55
CA HIS A 168 -18.24 2.29 6.76
C HIS A 168 -17.61 3.67 6.56
N ASP A 169 -17.97 4.60 7.44
CA ASP A 169 -17.28 5.87 7.62
C ASP A 169 -16.05 5.65 8.51
N PHE A 170 -14.86 5.73 7.93
CA PHE A 170 -13.57 5.53 8.63
C PHE A 170 -12.93 6.83 9.14
N THR A 171 -13.71 7.85 9.45
CA THR A 171 -13.19 9.13 9.98
C THR A 171 -12.32 8.93 11.21
N SER A 172 -12.69 8.03 12.14
CA SER A 172 -11.88 7.74 13.34
C SER A 172 -10.52 7.12 13.04
N PHE A 173 -10.35 6.52 11.87
CA PHE A 173 -9.09 5.91 11.43
C PHE A 173 -8.30 6.79 10.46
N ARG A 174 -8.72 8.02 10.24
CA ARG A 174 -8.14 8.99 9.30
C ARG A 174 -7.12 9.89 9.99
N ALA A 175 -5.96 10.14 9.37
CA ALA A 175 -5.05 11.18 9.83
C ALA A 175 -5.68 12.59 9.65
N VAL A 176 -5.37 13.52 10.53
CA VAL A 176 -5.91 14.90 10.50
C VAL A 176 -5.62 15.58 9.15
N GLN A 177 -4.46 15.36 8.57
CA GLN A 177 -4.01 15.97 7.29
C GLN A 177 -4.53 15.23 6.04
N CYS A 178 -5.43 14.27 6.17
CA CYS A 178 -5.92 13.46 5.05
C CYS A 178 -6.75 14.29 4.07
N GLN A 179 -6.35 14.31 2.79
CA GLN A 179 -6.99 15.07 1.71
C GLN A 179 -8.12 14.30 0.99
N ALA A 180 -8.50 13.10 1.47
CA ALA A 180 -9.56 12.33 0.83
C ALA A 180 -10.91 13.04 0.92
N LYS A 181 -11.63 13.15 -0.21
CA LYS A 181 -12.94 13.81 -0.30
C LYS A 181 -14.01 13.10 0.53
N SER A 182 -14.00 11.76 0.58
CA SER A 182 -14.97 10.96 1.33
C SER A 182 -14.24 10.03 2.31
N PRO A 183 -14.66 9.98 3.61
CA PRO A 183 -14.16 9.04 4.58
C PRO A 183 -14.76 7.64 4.43
N VAL A 184 -15.83 7.50 3.65
CA VAL A 184 -16.50 6.22 3.45
C VAL A 184 -15.66 5.31 2.55
N LYS A 185 -15.36 4.11 3.04
CA LYS A 185 -14.58 3.09 2.34
C LYS A 185 -15.23 1.72 2.53
N THR A 186 -14.96 0.82 1.59
CA THR A 186 -15.39 -0.58 1.66
C THR A 186 -14.20 -1.48 1.94
N MET A 187 -14.19 -2.14 3.09
CA MET A 187 -13.21 -3.19 3.41
C MET A 187 -13.78 -4.54 3.00
N HIS A 188 -13.12 -5.19 2.07
CA HIS A 188 -13.53 -6.51 1.57
C HIS A 188 -13.14 -7.62 2.54
N HIS A 189 -12.00 -7.48 3.22
CA HIS A 189 -11.62 -8.29 4.38
C HIS A 189 -10.67 -7.54 5.32
N VAL A 190 -10.70 -7.93 6.58
CA VAL A 190 -9.76 -7.56 7.63
C VAL A 190 -9.46 -8.82 8.42
N ARG A 191 -8.28 -9.43 8.21
CA ARG A 191 -7.93 -10.75 8.76
C ARG A 191 -6.63 -10.69 9.53
N LEU A 192 -6.53 -11.47 10.60
CA LEU A 192 -5.30 -11.66 11.38
C LEU A 192 -4.77 -13.08 11.12
N LEU A 193 -3.55 -13.17 10.63
CA LEU A 193 -2.84 -14.40 10.33
C LEU A 193 -1.66 -14.55 11.29
N GLU A 194 -1.29 -15.80 11.60
CA GLU A 194 -0.12 -16.13 12.41
C GLU A 194 0.95 -16.79 11.55
N HIS A 195 2.20 -16.40 11.75
CA HIS A 195 3.36 -17.03 11.14
C HIS A 195 4.56 -16.98 12.10
N GLY A 196 4.74 -18.06 12.87
CA GLY A 196 5.73 -18.07 13.95
C GLY A 196 5.46 -16.96 14.98
N ARG A 197 6.41 -16.04 15.16
CA ARG A 197 6.27 -14.88 16.05
C ARG A 197 5.62 -13.66 15.38
N LEU A 198 5.22 -13.79 14.13
CA LEU A 198 4.53 -12.73 13.41
C LEU A 198 3.02 -12.86 13.53
N ILE A 199 2.38 -11.76 13.87
CA ILE A 199 0.94 -11.54 13.68
C ILE A 199 0.82 -10.59 12.50
N VAL A 200 0.09 -11.00 11.46
CA VAL A 200 -0.05 -10.22 10.23
C VAL A 200 -1.51 -9.82 10.04
N LEU A 201 -1.75 -8.51 10.08
CA LEU A 201 -3.03 -7.95 9.66
C LEU A 201 -3.03 -7.87 8.14
N ASP A 202 -3.89 -8.67 7.50
CA ASP A 202 -4.13 -8.69 6.06
C ASP A 202 -5.44 -7.94 5.77
N ILE A 203 -5.37 -6.81 5.09
CA ILE A 203 -6.52 -5.94 4.85
C ILE A 203 -6.62 -5.58 3.37
N ARG A 204 -7.82 -5.74 2.81
CA ARG A 204 -8.17 -5.43 1.43
C ARG A 204 -9.38 -4.51 1.38
N GLY A 205 -9.29 -3.46 0.59
CA GLY A 205 -10.40 -2.50 0.44
C GLY A 205 -10.31 -1.73 -0.89
N ASN A 206 -11.40 -1.07 -1.25
CA ASN A 206 -11.48 -0.26 -2.48
C ASN A 206 -10.51 0.92 -2.46
N ALA A 207 -10.31 1.53 -1.30
CA ALA A 207 -9.35 2.61 -1.06
C ALA A 207 -9.05 2.74 0.44
N PHE A 208 -8.01 3.50 0.77
CA PHE A 208 -7.60 3.76 2.16
C PHE A 208 -7.39 5.26 2.39
N LEU A 209 -7.70 5.71 3.59
CA LEU A 209 -7.39 7.05 4.06
C LEU A 209 -5.94 7.10 4.56
N HIS A 210 -5.39 8.30 4.64
CA HIS A 210 -4.06 8.53 5.21
C HIS A 210 -3.97 7.95 6.63
N HIS A 211 -2.95 7.13 6.90
CA HIS A 211 -2.70 6.35 8.12
C HIS A 211 -3.76 5.29 8.49
N MET A 212 -4.78 5.05 7.67
CA MET A 212 -5.91 4.21 8.03
C MET A 212 -5.50 2.81 8.53
N VAL A 213 -4.67 2.08 7.78
CA VAL A 213 -4.25 0.72 8.17
C VAL A 213 -3.45 0.74 9.48
N ARG A 214 -2.59 1.73 9.68
CA ARG A 214 -1.80 1.89 10.91
C ARG A 214 -2.67 2.23 12.12
N ASN A 215 -3.72 3.04 11.93
CA ASN A 215 -4.69 3.36 12.99
C ASN A 215 -5.53 2.12 13.35
N ILE A 216 -5.96 1.34 12.36
CA ILE A 216 -6.62 0.04 12.58
C ILE A 216 -5.70 -0.91 13.36
N ALA A 217 -4.44 -1.05 12.93
CA ALA A 217 -3.46 -1.87 13.64
C ALA A 217 -3.26 -1.43 15.10
N GLY A 218 -3.19 -0.13 15.36
CA GLY A 218 -3.06 0.41 16.71
C GLY A 218 -4.25 0.04 17.60
N VAL A 219 -5.48 0.18 17.11
CA VAL A 219 -6.70 -0.22 17.84
C VAL A 219 -6.69 -1.71 18.13
N LEU A 220 -6.42 -2.55 17.13
CA LEU A 220 -6.40 -4.00 17.28
C LEU A 220 -5.30 -4.49 18.24
N MET A 221 -4.11 -3.88 18.20
CA MET A 221 -3.03 -4.19 19.13
C MET A 221 -3.39 -3.82 20.58
N THR A 222 -4.06 -2.70 20.79
CA THR A 222 -4.54 -2.27 22.12
C THR A 222 -5.57 -3.26 22.69
N ILE A 223 -6.47 -3.77 21.84
CA ILE A 223 -7.45 -4.82 22.20
C ILE A 223 -6.75 -6.15 22.48
N GLY A 224 -5.80 -6.54 21.61
CA GLY A 224 -5.03 -7.77 21.78
C GLY A 224 -4.20 -7.79 23.06
N ALA A 225 -3.65 -6.66 23.48
CA ALA A 225 -2.94 -6.49 24.74
C ALA A 225 -3.86 -6.51 25.99
N GLY A 226 -5.19 -6.59 25.81
CA GLY A 226 -6.17 -6.58 26.89
C GLY A 226 -6.41 -5.21 27.52
N GLU A 227 -5.86 -4.13 26.95
CA GLU A 227 -6.00 -2.76 27.48
C GLU A 227 -7.38 -2.16 27.19
N ARG A 228 -8.09 -2.70 26.19
CA ARG A 228 -9.46 -2.33 25.83
C ARG A 228 -10.30 -3.56 25.53
N PRO A 229 -11.63 -3.49 25.72
CA PRO A 229 -12.54 -4.58 25.36
C PRO A 229 -12.64 -4.73 23.84
N ILE A 230 -13.18 -5.86 23.38
CA ILE A 230 -13.33 -6.18 21.95
C ILE A 230 -14.24 -5.17 21.25
N GLU A 231 -15.30 -4.77 21.94
CA GLU A 231 -16.32 -3.81 21.49
C GLU A 231 -15.74 -2.42 21.19
N TRP A 232 -14.58 -2.09 21.74
CA TRP A 232 -13.94 -0.79 21.50
C TRP A 232 -13.65 -0.51 20.03
N ALA A 233 -13.39 -1.55 19.23
CA ALA A 233 -13.22 -1.36 17.77
C ALA A 233 -14.48 -0.78 17.10
N LYS A 234 -15.66 -1.24 17.53
CA LYS A 234 -16.97 -0.73 17.08
C LYS A 234 -17.21 0.69 17.60
N GLU A 235 -16.95 0.94 18.88
CA GLU A 235 -17.10 2.27 19.48
C GLU A 235 -16.24 3.33 18.74
N VAL A 236 -14.98 2.98 18.43
CA VAL A 236 -14.08 3.85 17.66
C VAL A 236 -14.62 4.09 16.26
N LEU A 237 -15.13 3.06 15.57
CA LEU A 237 -15.69 3.19 14.23
C LEU A 237 -16.91 4.13 14.23
N GLU A 238 -17.82 3.94 15.16
CA GLU A 238 -19.08 4.69 15.27
C GLU A 238 -18.88 6.13 15.77
N ALA A 239 -17.82 6.41 16.53
CA ALA A 239 -17.50 7.73 17.03
C ALA A 239 -17.23 8.77 15.91
N ARG A 240 -16.74 8.34 14.73
CA ARG A 240 -16.37 9.22 13.62
C ARG A 240 -15.46 10.38 14.05
N ASP A 241 -14.62 10.13 15.03
CA ASP A 241 -13.67 11.09 15.60
C ASP A 241 -12.30 10.42 15.77
N ARG A 242 -11.25 11.00 15.15
CA ARG A 242 -9.89 10.46 15.26
C ARG A 242 -9.41 10.35 16.73
N ARG A 243 -9.90 11.19 17.61
CA ARG A 243 -9.53 11.22 19.04
C ARG A 243 -10.05 9.99 19.80
N ALA A 244 -11.10 9.33 19.32
CA ALA A 244 -11.62 8.09 19.90
C ALA A 244 -10.69 6.89 19.66
N GLY A 245 -9.92 6.90 18.56
CA GLY A 245 -8.94 5.85 18.23
C GLY A 245 -7.63 6.01 19.01
N GLY A 246 -6.96 4.90 19.21
CA GLY A 246 -5.66 4.84 19.91
C GLY A 246 -4.49 5.41 19.12
N VAL A 247 -3.29 5.05 19.55
CA VAL A 247 -2.02 5.46 18.95
C VAL A 247 -1.89 4.91 17.52
N THR A 248 -1.42 5.73 16.60
CA THR A 248 -1.07 5.27 15.25
C THR A 248 0.12 4.31 15.34
N ALA A 249 -0.03 3.07 14.86
CA ALA A 249 1.03 2.08 14.87
C ALA A 249 2.20 2.48 13.96
N HIS A 250 3.39 1.94 14.23
CA HIS A 250 4.62 2.23 13.49
C HIS A 250 4.49 1.92 12.00
N PRO A 251 5.20 2.65 11.11
CA PRO A 251 5.12 2.41 9.66
C PRO A 251 5.86 1.16 9.19
N TYR A 252 6.91 0.72 9.91
CA TYR A 252 7.85 -0.31 9.45
C TYR A 252 7.23 -1.68 9.12
N GLY A 253 6.14 -2.05 9.77
CA GLY A 253 5.44 -3.30 9.45
C GLY A 253 4.49 -3.21 8.26
N LEU A 254 4.25 -2.03 7.68
CA LEU A 254 3.23 -1.83 6.66
C LEU A 254 3.77 -2.02 5.24
N TYR A 255 3.11 -2.90 4.47
CA TYR A 255 3.41 -3.20 3.07
C TYR A 255 2.18 -3.04 2.20
N LEU A 256 2.27 -2.24 1.12
CA LEU A 256 1.34 -2.34 0.00
C LEU A 256 1.72 -3.60 -0.80
N VAL A 257 0.91 -4.66 -0.71
CA VAL A 257 1.28 -5.98 -1.26
C VAL A 257 0.63 -6.29 -2.59
N ARG A 258 -0.53 -5.67 -2.91
CA ARG A 258 -1.20 -5.86 -4.19
C ARG A 258 -2.08 -4.65 -4.52
N VAL A 259 -2.13 -4.31 -5.80
CA VAL A 259 -3.15 -3.45 -6.39
C VAL A 259 -3.90 -4.29 -7.42
N GLU A 260 -5.22 -4.31 -7.34
CA GLU A 260 -6.07 -5.11 -8.20
C GLU A 260 -6.68 -4.24 -9.29
N TYR A 261 -6.74 -4.78 -10.49
CA TYR A 261 -7.26 -4.13 -11.69
C TYR A 261 -8.26 -5.04 -12.40
N PRO A 262 -9.10 -4.51 -13.31
CA PRO A 262 -9.89 -5.33 -14.22
C PRO A 262 -9.03 -6.37 -14.96
N GLY A 263 -9.59 -7.58 -15.13
CA GLY A 263 -8.88 -8.70 -15.73
C GLY A 263 -8.38 -8.43 -17.15
N GLU A 264 -9.03 -7.52 -17.88
CA GLU A 264 -8.62 -7.10 -19.25
C GLU A 264 -7.18 -6.56 -19.33
N PHE A 265 -6.64 -6.03 -18.20
CA PHE A 265 -5.27 -5.51 -18.15
C PHE A 265 -4.21 -6.60 -17.97
N GLU A 266 -4.60 -7.82 -17.56
CA GLU A 266 -3.74 -9.01 -17.41
C GLU A 266 -2.39 -8.70 -16.73
N LEU A 267 -2.37 -7.94 -15.66
CA LEU A 267 -1.14 -7.58 -14.94
C LEU A 267 -0.52 -8.81 -14.27
N PRO A 268 0.83 -8.91 -14.24
CA PRO A 268 1.50 -10.03 -13.60
C PRO A 268 1.17 -10.16 -12.12
N GLU A 269 0.75 -11.34 -11.69
CA GLU A 269 0.59 -11.64 -10.27
C GLU A 269 1.94 -11.97 -9.63
N ARG A 270 2.10 -11.54 -8.38
CA ARG A 270 3.29 -11.79 -7.57
C ARG A 270 2.92 -12.19 -6.15
N TYR A 271 3.91 -12.69 -5.41
CA TYR A 271 3.75 -13.00 -3.98
C TYR A 271 3.23 -11.80 -3.19
N LEU A 272 2.38 -12.07 -2.20
CA LEU A 272 1.80 -11.07 -1.31
C LEU A 272 2.74 -10.74 -0.16
N GLY A 273 3.55 -9.73 -0.37
CA GLY A 273 4.44 -9.21 0.64
C GLY A 273 5.91 -9.57 0.43
N PRO A 274 6.77 -9.17 1.37
CA PRO A 274 8.17 -9.53 1.35
C PRO A 274 8.33 -11.04 1.56
N HIS A 275 9.49 -11.57 1.16
CA HIS A 275 9.74 -13.03 1.15
C HIS A 275 9.47 -13.72 2.49
N PHE A 276 9.76 -13.06 3.62
CA PHE A 276 9.50 -13.64 4.95
C PHE A 276 8.00 -13.81 5.27
N LEU A 277 7.09 -13.26 4.45
CA LEU A 277 5.64 -13.48 4.52
C LEU A 277 5.09 -14.43 3.44
N SER A 278 5.97 -15.03 2.61
CA SER A 278 5.55 -15.88 1.47
C SER A 278 4.85 -17.17 1.87
N GLY A 279 5.07 -17.67 3.09
CA GLY A 279 4.38 -18.85 3.62
C GLY A 279 2.95 -18.60 4.12
N LEU A 280 2.48 -17.35 4.13
CA LEU A 280 1.10 -17.03 4.51
C LEU A 280 0.13 -17.36 3.37
N PRO A 281 -1.03 -17.94 3.68
CA PRO A 281 -2.02 -18.27 2.65
C PRO A 281 -2.48 -17.00 1.91
N ASP A 282 -2.58 -17.14 0.58
CA ASP A 282 -3.33 -16.19 -0.24
C ASP A 282 -4.81 -16.62 -0.19
N ILE A 283 -5.50 -16.20 0.85
CA ILE A 283 -6.92 -16.50 0.99
C ILE A 283 -7.67 -15.50 0.12
N VAL A 284 -7.91 -15.90 -1.12
CA VAL A 284 -8.88 -15.26 -2.01
C VAL A 284 -10.26 -15.65 -1.46
N GLY A 285 -11.01 -14.71 -0.99
CA GLY A 285 -12.37 -14.89 -0.52
C GLY A 285 -13.25 -13.82 -1.04
#